data_4f4c5ad52ea9fd57b0aa92fed8cbfc6c
#
_entry.id   4f4c5ad52ea9fd57b0aa92fed8cbfc6c
#
_cell.length_a   1.000
_cell.length_b   1.000
_cell.length_c   1.000
_cell.angle_alpha   90.00
_cell.angle_beta   90.00
_cell.angle_gamma   90.00
#
_symmetry.space_group_name_H-M   'P 1'
#
loop_
_entity.id
_entity.type
_entity.pdbx_description
1 polymer ?
#
loop_
_entity_poly.entity_id
_entity_poly.type
_entity_poly.pdbx_seq_one_letter_code
_entity_poly.pdbx_strand_id
1 'polypeptide(L)'
;EISLAEAEMPGLMALREEYGKKKPLKGAKIAGCLHMTIQTAVLIETLIEMGAEVTWSSCNIFSTQDHAAAAIASKGISVYAWKGMNEEEFNWCIEQTLFFGENREPLNMILDDGGDLTNLILDKYPELVNGIKGLSEETTTGVHRLYERMRENKLPIPAINVNDSVTKSKFDNKYGCKESAV
;
A
#
# COMPACT_ATOMS: atom_id res chain seq x y z
N GLU A 1 8.66 18.93 0.92
CA GLU A 1 8.21 18.11 2.08
C GLU A 1 8.61 16.64 1.89
N ILE A 2 8.45 16.02 0.71
CA ILE A 2 8.90 14.62 0.46
C ILE A 2 10.39 14.47 0.78
N SER A 3 11.25 15.42 0.41
CA SER A 3 12.68 15.36 0.74
C SER A 3 12.98 15.42 2.24
N LEU A 4 12.11 16.03 3.04
CA LEU A 4 12.20 15.98 4.51
C LEU A 4 11.84 14.58 5.01
N ALA A 5 10.76 13.99 4.47
CA ALA A 5 10.36 12.63 4.80
C ALA A 5 11.46 11.60 4.44
N GLU A 6 12.16 11.77 3.31
CA GLU A 6 13.32 10.93 2.96
C GLU A 6 14.41 10.97 4.05
N ALA A 7 14.71 12.14 4.59
CA ALA A 7 15.71 12.29 5.66
C ALA A 7 15.27 11.62 6.97
N GLU A 8 13.97 11.51 7.20
CA GLU A 8 13.38 10.85 8.38
C GLU A 8 13.23 9.33 8.22
N MET A 9 13.46 8.79 7.02
CA MET A 9 13.27 7.37 6.68
C MET A 9 14.60 6.70 6.25
N PRO A 10 15.66 6.73 7.06
CA PRO A 10 16.99 6.27 6.66
C PRO A 10 17.03 4.78 6.29
N GLY A 11 16.21 3.94 6.93
CA GLY A 11 16.12 2.52 6.62
C GLY A 11 15.58 2.26 5.21
N LEU A 12 14.53 2.97 4.82
CA LEU A 12 13.95 2.86 3.48
C LEU A 12 14.90 3.42 2.42
N MET A 13 15.56 4.54 2.72
CA MET A 13 16.56 5.13 1.81
C MET A 13 17.78 4.22 1.61
N ALA A 14 18.22 3.51 2.65
CA ALA A 14 19.29 2.51 2.54
C ALA A 14 18.87 1.33 1.64
N LEU A 15 17.62 0.86 1.74
CA LEU A 15 17.09 -0.15 0.83
C LEU A 15 17.05 0.34 -0.63
N ARG A 16 16.63 1.59 -0.84
CA ARG A 16 16.62 2.21 -2.17
C ARG A 16 18.02 2.27 -2.78
N GLU A 17 19.02 2.65 -1.99
CA GLU A 17 20.42 2.71 -2.41
C GLU A 17 20.98 1.31 -2.75
N GLU A 18 20.73 0.33 -1.90
CA GLU A 18 21.26 -1.03 -2.05
C GLU A 18 20.62 -1.79 -3.22
N TYR A 19 19.29 -1.67 -3.38
CA TYR A 19 18.51 -2.49 -4.30
C TYR A 19 18.01 -1.76 -5.55
N GLY A 20 17.94 -0.43 -5.55
CA GLY A 20 17.39 0.34 -6.66
C GLY A 20 18.01 0.00 -8.02
N LYS A 21 19.34 -0.12 -8.07
CA LYS A 21 20.07 -0.50 -9.30
C LYS A 21 19.82 -1.95 -9.73
N LYS A 22 19.53 -2.84 -8.80
CA LYS A 22 19.29 -4.28 -9.05
C LYS A 22 17.90 -4.55 -9.59
N LYS A 23 16.96 -3.62 -9.43
CA LYS A 23 15.55 -3.73 -9.84
C LYS A 23 14.88 -5.03 -9.39
N PRO A 24 14.93 -5.41 -8.09
CA PRO A 24 14.42 -6.70 -7.62
C PRO A 24 12.90 -6.84 -7.78
N LEU A 25 12.17 -5.72 -7.91
CA LEU A 25 10.73 -5.69 -8.12
C LEU A 25 10.32 -5.59 -9.59
N LYS A 26 11.25 -5.82 -10.53
CA LYS A 26 10.91 -5.80 -11.96
C LYS A 26 9.80 -6.81 -12.28
N GLY A 27 8.71 -6.32 -12.89
CA GLY A 27 7.51 -7.10 -13.20
C GLY A 27 6.51 -7.22 -12.04
N ALA A 28 6.79 -6.60 -10.89
CA ALA A 28 5.80 -6.43 -9.84
C ALA A 28 4.82 -5.30 -10.23
N LYS A 29 3.52 -5.61 -10.19
CA LYS A 29 2.41 -4.66 -10.32
C LYS A 29 1.74 -4.56 -8.95
N ILE A 30 2.13 -3.55 -8.19
CA ILE A 30 1.75 -3.39 -6.78
C ILE A 30 0.56 -2.44 -6.70
N ALA A 31 -0.58 -2.95 -6.26
CA ALA A 31 -1.68 -2.11 -5.81
C ALA A 31 -1.51 -1.81 -4.32
N GLY A 32 -1.48 -0.54 -3.95
CA GLY A 32 -1.39 -0.08 -2.58
C GLY A 32 -2.69 0.54 -2.08
N CYS A 33 -3.09 0.19 -0.88
CA CYS A 33 -4.18 0.84 -0.13
C CYS A 33 -3.66 1.17 1.27
N LEU A 34 -3.01 2.31 1.39
CA LEU A 34 -2.38 2.78 2.62
C LEU A 34 -2.38 4.32 2.62
N HIS A 35 -2.41 4.94 3.81
CA HIS A 35 -2.48 6.39 3.99
C HIS A 35 -1.58 7.15 3.02
N MET A 36 -2.16 7.99 2.14
CA MET A 36 -1.41 8.74 1.12
C MET A 36 -0.77 9.99 1.74
N THR A 37 0.32 9.79 2.46
CA THR A 37 1.11 10.84 3.13
C THR A 37 2.43 11.10 2.40
N ILE A 38 3.20 12.09 2.87
CA ILE A 38 4.56 12.34 2.35
C ILE A 38 5.49 11.14 2.57
N GLN A 39 5.33 10.40 3.67
CA GLN A 39 6.10 9.17 3.94
C GLN A 39 5.73 8.07 2.94
N THR A 40 4.45 7.92 2.66
CA THR A 40 3.97 6.98 1.62
C THR A 40 4.46 7.37 0.23
N ALA A 41 4.59 8.66 -0.07
CA ALA A 41 5.21 9.10 -1.31
C ALA A 41 6.65 8.59 -1.45
N VAL A 42 7.45 8.65 -0.37
CA VAL A 42 8.82 8.09 -0.35
C VAL A 42 8.80 6.57 -0.57
N LEU A 43 7.84 5.86 0.03
CA LEU A 43 7.67 4.42 -0.19
C LEU A 43 7.36 4.11 -1.66
N ILE A 44 6.40 4.81 -2.26
CA ILE A 44 6.01 4.64 -3.68
C ILE A 44 7.23 4.86 -4.58
N GLU A 45 7.95 5.95 -4.40
CA GLU A 45 9.17 6.24 -5.16
C GLU A 45 10.23 5.15 -5.00
N THR A 46 10.38 4.60 -3.79
CA THR A 46 11.31 3.50 -3.54
C THR A 46 10.91 2.23 -4.27
N LEU A 47 9.63 1.85 -4.25
CA LEU A 47 9.13 0.68 -4.98
C LEU A 47 9.37 0.82 -6.49
N ILE A 48 9.13 2.00 -7.04
CA ILE A 48 9.38 2.29 -8.47
C ILE A 48 10.87 2.26 -8.78
N GLU A 49 11.71 2.86 -7.94
CA GLU A 49 13.16 2.80 -8.11
C GLU A 49 13.67 1.36 -8.08
N MET A 50 13.02 0.48 -7.30
CA MET A 50 13.30 -0.96 -7.26
C MET A 50 12.69 -1.74 -8.44
N GLY A 51 11.97 -1.08 -9.35
CA GLY A 51 11.50 -1.63 -10.61
C GLY A 51 10.03 -2.04 -10.65
N ALA A 52 9.24 -1.76 -9.62
CA ALA A 52 7.81 -2.02 -9.62
C ALA A 52 7.02 -1.01 -10.47
N GLU A 53 5.89 -1.45 -10.98
CA GLU A 53 4.77 -0.59 -11.37
C GLU A 53 3.85 -0.44 -10.15
N VAL A 54 3.34 0.75 -9.89
CA VAL A 54 2.58 1.04 -8.68
C VAL A 54 1.30 1.80 -9.01
N THR A 55 0.19 1.40 -8.41
CA THR A 55 -1.05 2.17 -8.30
C THR A 55 -1.39 2.34 -6.82
N TRP A 56 -2.02 3.44 -6.45
CA TRP A 56 -2.22 3.74 -5.04
C TRP A 56 -3.57 4.35 -4.73
N SER A 57 -4.19 3.91 -3.63
CA SER A 57 -5.32 4.55 -2.97
C SER A 57 -5.03 4.76 -1.48
N SER A 58 -5.85 5.56 -0.80
CA SER A 58 -5.78 5.67 0.65
C SER A 58 -6.66 4.61 1.33
N CYS A 59 -6.26 4.17 2.51
CA CYS A 59 -7.05 3.29 3.38
C CYS A 59 -7.99 4.07 4.33
N ASN A 60 -8.05 5.39 4.21
CA ASN A 60 -8.90 6.25 5.05
C ASN A 60 -9.30 7.52 4.31
N ILE A 61 -10.58 7.91 4.45
CA ILE A 61 -11.16 9.05 3.74
C ILE A 61 -10.62 10.42 4.16
N PHE A 62 -9.95 10.52 5.32
CA PHE A 62 -9.46 11.80 5.86
C PHE A 62 -7.94 11.93 5.92
N SER A 63 -7.19 10.84 5.75
CA SER A 63 -5.75 10.82 6.01
C SER A 63 -4.88 11.27 4.85
N THR A 64 -5.43 11.39 3.64
CA THR A 64 -4.66 11.82 2.48
C THR A 64 -4.11 13.23 2.68
N GLN A 65 -2.83 13.41 2.39
CA GLN A 65 -2.19 14.69 2.19
C GLN A 65 -2.23 15.01 0.68
N ASP A 66 -3.14 15.87 0.26
CA ASP A 66 -3.42 16.13 -1.16
C ASP A 66 -2.17 16.59 -1.93
N HIS A 67 -1.28 17.33 -1.28
CA HIS A 67 -0.01 17.75 -1.88
C HIS A 67 0.95 16.56 -2.13
N ALA A 68 0.92 15.53 -1.27
CA ALA A 68 1.70 14.31 -1.49
C ALA A 68 1.12 13.50 -2.66
N ALA A 69 -0.21 13.34 -2.70
CA ALA A 69 -0.90 12.68 -3.81
C ALA A 69 -0.63 13.39 -5.14
N ALA A 70 -0.74 14.72 -5.18
CA ALA A 70 -0.46 15.52 -6.36
C ALA A 70 1.00 15.42 -6.82
N ALA A 71 1.95 15.41 -5.88
CA ALA A 71 3.38 15.27 -6.21
C ALA A 71 3.69 13.91 -6.88
N ILE A 72 3.10 12.83 -6.40
CA ILE A 72 3.27 11.50 -7.01
C ILE A 72 2.54 11.42 -8.36
N ALA A 73 1.32 11.92 -8.45
CA ALA A 73 0.56 11.96 -9.70
C ALA A 73 1.27 12.78 -10.80
N SER A 74 1.93 13.88 -10.43
CA SER A 74 2.70 14.71 -11.38
C SER A 74 3.88 13.98 -12.02
N LYS A 75 4.33 12.86 -11.44
CA LYS A 75 5.37 11.97 -11.98
C LYS A 75 4.81 10.90 -12.91
N GLY A 76 3.50 10.93 -13.20
CA GLY A 76 2.83 9.94 -14.05
C GLY A 76 2.46 8.65 -13.34
N ILE A 77 2.47 8.64 -12.00
CA ILE A 77 2.10 7.48 -11.18
C ILE A 77 0.61 7.58 -10.87
N SER A 78 -0.12 6.48 -11.02
CA SER A 78 -1.56 6.43 -10.79
C SER A 78 -1.88 6.46 -9.29
N VAL A 79 -2.37 7.60 -8.81
CA VAL A 79 -2.81 7.81 -7.43
C VAL A 79 -4.29 8.22 -7.41
N TYR A 80 -5.08 7.45 -6.71
CA TYR A 80 -6.52 7.64 -6.54
C TYR A 80 -6.81 7.92 -5.07
N ALA A 81 -6.50 9.12 -4.61
CA ALA A 81 -6.68 9.51 -3.21
C ALA A 81 -6.77 11.03 -3.07
N TRP A 82 -7.73 11.50 -2.28
CA TRP A 82 -7.84 12.89 -1.82
C TRP A 82 -8.48 12.95 -0.45
N LYS A 83 -8.27 14.04 0.26
CA LYS A 83 -8.83 14.22 1.59
C LYS A 83 -10.31 14.55 1.52
N GLY A 84 -11.13 13.84 2.31
CA GLY A 84 -12.56 14.08 2.42
C GLY A 84 -13.40 13.34 1.36
N MET A 85 -12.91 12.22 0.85
CA MET A 85 -13.71 11.29 0.04
C MET A 85 -14.98 10.87 0.78
N ASN A 86 -16.08 10.72 0.06
CA ASN A 86 -17.21 9.96 0.56
C ASN A 86 -16.99 8.45 0.37
N GLU A 87 -17.90 7.62 0.86
CA GLU A 87 -17.75 6.16 0.81
C GLU A 87 -17.74 5.60 -0.62
N GLU A 88 -18.55 6.16 -1.52
CA GLU A 88 -18.60 5.75 -2.93
C GLU A 88 -17.27 6.08 -3.64
N GLU A 89 -16.76 7.29 -3.43
CA GLU A 89 -15.47 7.74 -3.96
C GLU A 89 -14.32 6.89 -3.42
N PHE A 90 -14.33 6.58 -2.12
CA PHE A 90 -13.34 5.72 -1.48
C PHE A 90 -13.30 4.33 -2.11
N ASN A 91 -14.45 3.69 -2.25
CA ASN A 91 -14.56 2.38 -2.88
C ASN A 91 -14.12 2.42 -4.36
N TRP A 92 -14.54 3.45 -5.09
CA TRP A 92 -14.10 3.66 -6.47
C TRP A 92 -12.57 3.80 -6.57
N CYS A 93 -11.95 4.58 -5.69
CA CYS A 93 -10.50 4.76 -5.65
C CYS A 93 -9.75 3.44 -5.48
N ILE A 94 -10.21 2.57 -4.57
CA ILE A 94 -9.60 1.26 -4.36
C ILE A 94 -9.75 0.40 -5.63
N GLU A 95 -10.92 0.39 -6.26
CA GLU A 95 -11.14 -0.35 -7.52
C GLU A 95 -10.23 0.11 -8.66
N GLN A 96 -9.90 1.40 -8.75
CA GLN A 96 -9.00 1.90 -9.80
C GLN A 96 -7.57 1.35 -9.66
N THR A 97 -7.15 0.91 -8.47
CA THR A 97 -5.81 0.36 -8.26
C THR A 97 -5.60 -1.04 -8.84
N LEU A 98 -6.68 -1.75 -9.19
CA LEU A 98 -6.62 -3.16 -9.58
C LEU A 98 -5.95 -3.40 -10.95
N PHE A 99 -5.89 -2.39 -11.81
CA PHE A 99 -5.45 -2.55 -13.19
C PHE A 99 -4.44 -1.50 -13.62
N PHE A 100 -3.47 -1.92 -14.43
CA PHE A 100 -2.33 -1.13 -14.88
C PHE A 100 -2.36 -0.86 -16.38
N GLY A 101 -2.00 0.36 -16.78
CA GLY A 101 -1.85 0.77 -18.16
C GLY A 101 -3.13 0.72 -18.98
N GLU A 102 -3.01 1.05 -20.26
CA GLU A 102 -4.13 1.09 -21.21
C GLU A 102 -4.74 -0.31 -21.47
N ASN A 103 -3.92 -1.34 -21.39
CA ASN A 103 -4.34 -2.74 -21.60
C ASN A 103 -5.02 -3.34 -20.36
N ARG A 104 -5.18 -2.58 -19.27
CA ARG A 104 -5.79 -3.01 -18.01
C ARG A 104 -5.19 -4.33 -17.48
N GLU A 105 -3.86 -4.42 -17.46
CA GLU A 105 -3.19 -5.58 -16.89
C GLU A 105 -3.44 -5.65 -15.38
N PRO A 106 -3.81 -6.82 -14.82
CA PRO A 106 -4.14 -6.91 -13.40
C PRO A 106 -2.90 -6.77 -12.51
N LEU A 107 -3.15 -6.34 -11.26
CA LEU A 107 -2.15 -6.38 -10.20
C LEU A 107 -1.63 -7.81 -9.98
N ASN A 108 -0.43 -7.92 -9.41
CA ASN A 108 0.11 -9.22 -8.98
C ASN A 108 0.71 -9.20 -7.56
N MET A 109 0.65 -8.04 -6.89
CA MET A 109 1.04 -7.88 -5.48
C MET A 109 0.15 -6.85 -4.80
N ILE A 110 -0.09 -7.02 -3.51
CA ILE A 110 -0.91 -6.14 -2.68
C ILE A 110 -0.08 -5.59 -1.52
N LEU A 111 -0.23 -4.29 -1.25
CA LEU A 111 0.19 -3.66 -0.02
C LEU A 111 -1.04 -3.01 0.61
N ASP A 112 -1.49 -3.51 1.76
CA ASP A 112 -2.77 -3.13 2.37
C ASP A 112 -2.59 -2.63 3.81
N ASP A 113 -3.51 -1.79 4.24
CA ASP A 113 -3.61 -1.27 5.59
C ASP A 113 -5.08 -1.27 6.02
N GLY A 114 -5.46 -2.31 6.76
CA GLY A 114 -6.82 -2.54 7.22
C GLY A 114 -7.59 -3.60 6.43
N GLY A 115 -7.07 -4.04 5.28
CA GLY A 115 -7.61 -5.16 4.51
C GLY A 115 -8.74 -4.80 3.54
N ASP A 116 -8.99 -3.52 3.26
CA ASP A 116 -10.10 -3.14 2.38
C ASP A 116 -9.84 -3.53 0.92
N LEU A 117 -8.64 -3.30 0.39
CA LEU A 117 -8.24 -3.75 -0.94
C LEU A 117 -8.25 -5.28 -1.05
N THR A 118 -7.69 -5.97 -0.06
CA THR A 118 -7.64 -7.43 -0.01
C THR A 118 -9.05 -8.02 -0.01
N ASN A 119 -9.95 -7.51 0.84
CA ASN A 119 -11.32 -7.98 0.92
C ASN A 119 -12.09 -7.69 -0.36
N LEU A 120 -11.92 -6.51 -0.96
CA LEU A 120 -12.53 -6.18 -2.25
C LEU A 120 -12.15 -7.22 -3.32
N ILE A 121 -10.87 -7.59 -3.42
CA ILE A 121 -10.41 -8.58 -4.39
C ILE A 121 -11.00 -9.95 -4.10
N LEU A 122 -10.91 -10.43 -2.87
CA LEU A 122 -11.37 -11.77 -2.50
C LEU A 122 -12.88 -11.95 -2.66
N ASP A 123 -13.65 -10.89 -2.45
CA ASP A 123 -15.12 -10.95 -2.47
C ASP A 123 -15.73 -10.56 -3.82
N LYS A 124 -15.12 -9.62 -4.55
CA LYS A 124 -15.71 -9.05 -5.78
C LYS A 124 -14.93 -9.41 -7.06
N TYR A 125 -13.64 -9.68 -6.95
CA TYR A 125 -12.74 -9.96 -8.09
C TYR A 125 -11.96 -11.28 -7.91
N PRO A 126 -12.62 -12.41 -7.58
CA PRO A 126 -11.92 -13.66 -7.28
C PRO A 126 -11.11 -14.20 -8.46
N GLU A 127 -11.43 -13.79 -9.69
CA GLU A 127 -10.68 -14.15 -10.90
C GLU A 127 -9.24 -13.59 -10.90
N LEU A 128 -8.97 -12.51 -10.16
CA LEU A 128 -7.63 -11.91 -10.07
C LEU A 128 -6.69 -12.70 -9.14
N VAL A 129 -7.26 -13.46 -8.20
CA VAL A 129 -6.55 -14.13 -7.11
C VAL A 129 -5.40 -15.01 -7.60
N ASN A 130 -5.61 -15.77 -8.68
CA ASN A 130 -4.59 -16.66 -9.23
C ASN A 130 -3.35 -15.93 -9.76
N GLY A 131 -3.46 -14.66 -10.09
CA GLY A 131 -2.35 -13.82 -10.55
C GLY A 131 -1.55 -13.18 -9.42
N ILE A 132 -2.10 -13.16 -8.20
CA ILE A 132 -1.51 -12.46 -7.05
C ILE A 132 -0.49 -13.35 -6.37
N LYS A 133 0.75 -12.87 -6.30
CA LYS A 133 1.89 -13.59 -5.68
C LYS A 133 1.91 -13.49 -4.17
N GLY A 134 1.31 -12.46 -3.60
CA GLY A 134 1.23 -12.25 -2.16
C GLY A 134 0.75 -10.86 -1.79
N LEU A 135 0.50 -10.68 -0.50
CA LEU A 135 0.14 -9.41 0.10
C LEU A 135 0.97 -9.12 1.35
N SER A 136 1.14 -7.84 1.66
CA SER A 136 1.68 -7.35 2.93
C SER A 136 0.61 -6.52 3.62
N GLU A 137 0.33 -6.84 4.90
CA GLU A 137 -0.66 -6.12 5.71
C GLU A 137 0.02 -5.35 6.83
N GLU A 138 -0.26 -4.05 6.91
CA GLU A 138 0.41 -3.11 7.79
C GLU A 138 -0.15 -3.13 9.22
N THR A 139 -1.47 -3.34 9.42
CA THR A 139 -2.14 -2.97 10.66
C THR A 139 -2.90 -4.11 11.33
N THR A 140 -3.13 -3.96 12.64
CA THR A 140 -3.80 -4.94 13.50
C THR A 140 -5.17 -5.37 12.96
N THR A 141 -6.00 -4.42 12.53
CA THR A 141 -7.35 -4.71 12.01
C THR A 141 -7.30 -5.58 10.76
N GLY A 142 -6.41 -5.27 9.81
CA GLY A 142 -6.24 -6.07 8.60
C GLY A 142 -5.69 -7.46 8.90
N VAL A 143 -4.70 -7.56 9.80
CA VAL A 143 -4.15 -8.86 10.22
C VAL A 143 -5.24 -9.73 10.86
N HIS A 144 -6.14 -9.17 11.68
CA HIS A 144 -7.27 -9.92 12.25
C HIS A 144 -8.21 -10.45 11.16
N ARG A 145 -8.54 -9.63 10.15
CA ARG A 145 -9.36 -10.05 9.00
C ARG A 145 -8.69 -11.18 8.21
N LEU A 146 -7.37 -11.13 8.03
CA LEU A 146 -6.62 -12.21 7.37
C LEU A 146 -6.66 -13.51 8.17
N TYR A 147 -6.49 -13.46 9.49
CA TYR A 147 -6.62 -14.64 10.36
C TYR A 147 -8.02 -15.23 10.35
N GLU A 148 -9.07 -14.41 10.29
CA GLU A 148 -10.46 -14.88 10.16
C GLU A 148 -10.65 -15.64 8.84
N ARG A 149 -10.23 -15.05 7.72
CA ARG A 149 -10.27 -15.73 6.41
C ARG A 149 -9.44 -17.00 6.38
N MET A 150 -8.28 -17.02 7.02
CA MET A 150 -7.44 -18.22 7.12
C MET A 150 -8.14 -19.35 7.89
N ARG A 151 -8.81 -19.05 9.01
CA ARG A 151 -9.58 -20.03 9.78
C ARG A 151 -10.75 -20.60 8.98
N GLU A 152 -11.33 -19.81 8.11
CA GLU A 152 -12.42 -20.21 7.21
C GLU A 152 -11.95 -20.88 5.92
N ASN A 153 -10.64 -21.08 5.73
CA ASN A 153 -10.03 -21.53 4.47
C ASN A 153 -10.39 -20.66 3.25
N LYS A 154 -10.54 -19.34 3.47
CA LYS A 154 -10.87 -18.34 2.46
C LYS A 154 -9.72 -17.37 2.15
N LEU A 155 -8.49 -17.67 2.54
CA LEU A 155 -7.29 -16.90 2.24
C LEU A 155 -6.39 -17.70 1.28
N PRO A 156 -6.61 -17.59 -0.02
CA PRO A 156 -5.83 -18.36 -1.02
C PRO A 156 -4.49 -17.71 -1.38
N ILE A 157 -4.22 -16.51 -0.87
CA ILE A 157 -3.04 -15.70 -1.22
C ILE A 157 -2.06 -15.74 -0.05
N PRO A 158 -0.74 -15.94 -0.27
CA PRO A 158 0.27 -15.78 0.76
C PRO A 158 0.23 -14.37 1.35
N ALA A 159 0.20 -14.27 2.68
CA ALA A 159 0.11 -13.00 3.39
C ALA A 159 1.28 -12.82 4.37
N ILE A 160 1.88 -11.62 4.36
CA ILE A 160 2.91 -11.20 5.31
C ILE A 160 2.28 -10.25 6.32
N ASN A 161 2.33 -10.63 7.59
CA ASN A 161 1.94 -9.79 8.71
C ASN A 161 3.11 -8.85 9.09
N VAL A 162 3.07 -7.64 8.57
CA VAL A 162 4.06 -6.59 8.88
C VAL A 162 3.79 -5.98 10.25
N ASN A 163 2.52 -5.91 10.68
CA ASN A 163 2.14 -5.30 11.95
C ASN A 163 2.86 -5.91 13.16
N ASP A 164 3.04 -7.23 13.19
CA ASP A 164 3.64 -7.94 14.32
C ASP A 164 5.16 -8.07 14.20
N SER A 165 5.77 -7.52 13.17
CA SER A 165 7.22 -7.35 13.10
C SER A 165 7.72 -6.58 14.32
N VAL A 166 8.83 -7.03 14.93
CA VAL A 166 9.40 -6.36 16.11
C VAL A 166 9.73 -4.90 15.82
N THR A 167 10.25 -4.61 14.63
CA THR A 167 10.60 -3.26 14.19
C THR A 167 9.39 -2.37 13.89
N LYS A 168 8.19 -2.93 13.74
CA LYS A 168 6.93 -2.19 13.59
C LYS A 168 6.16 -2.13 14.90
N SER A 169 5.75 -3.26 15.47
CA SER A 169 4.84 -3.32 16.62
C SER A 169 5.40 -2.70 17.90
N LYS A 170 6.72 -2.79 18.12
CA LYS A 170 7.35 -2.23 19.32
C LYS A 170 7.63 -0.74 19.21
N PHE A 171 7.52 -0.16 18.04
CA PHE A 171 7.79 1.25 17.76
C PHE A 171 6.51 1.98 17.32
N ASP A 172 5.96 1.67 16.15
CA ASP A 172 4.80 2.38 15.60
C ASP A 172 3.55 2.22 16.48
N ASN A 173 3.14 0.98 16.78
CA ASN A 173 1.93 0.73 17.57
C ASN A 173 2.03 1.32 19.00
N LYS A 174 3.22 1.52 19.51
CA LYS A 174 3.46 2.03 20.86
C LYS A 174 3.67 3.55 20.91
N TYR A 175 4.44 4.08 19.99
CA TYR A 175 4.88 5.48 20.01
C TYR A 175 4.24 6.32 18.91
N GLY A 176 4.05 5.79 17.71
CA GLY A 176 3.49 6.52 16.58
C GLY A 176 2.10 7.06 16.85
N CYS A 177 1.20 6.22 17.38
CA CYS A 177 -0.16 6.65 17.77
C CYS A 177 -0.14 7.68 18.89
N LYS A 178 0.75 7.53 19.87
CA LYS A 178 0.88 8.47 21.01
C LYS A 178 1.33 9.84 20.54
N GLU A 179 2.34 9.89 19.69
CA GLU A 179 2.94 11.14 19.21
C GLU A 179 2.03 11.87 18.22
N SER A 180 1.21 11.14 17.48
CA SER A 180 0.26 11.71 16.52
C SER A 180 -1.02 12.23 17.15
N ALA A 181 -1.31 11.87 18.40
CA ALA A 181 -2.54 12.24 19.10
C ALA A 181 -2.41 13.52 19.95
N VAL A 182 -1.26 14.21 19.93
CA VAL A 182 -0.97 15.41 20.73
C VAL A 182 -1.06 16.69 19.90
#